data_aa75ec9e2ab04683e1e6c7f44a0fbb70
#
_entry.id   aa75ec9e2ab04683e1e6c7f44a0fbb70
#
_cell.length_a   1.000
_cell.length_b   1.000
_cell.length_c   1.000
_cell.angle_alpha   90.00
_cell.angle_beta   90.00
_cell.angle_gamma   90.00
#
_symmetry.space_group_name_H-M   'P 1'
#
loop_
_entity.id
_entity.type
_entity.pdbx_description
1 polymer ?
#
loop_
_entity_poly.entity_id
_entity_poly.type
_entity_poly.pdbx_seq_one_letter_code
_entity_poly.pdbx_strand_id
1 'polypeptide(L)'
;MVLVKSVKGLQTKYKKTLVFTKRATRLYIAALSLSLLVAGLAAGLTTLSNGSRALLAIAILAPYFMMAANIIMQPVEKRINRKYYDEAKQILSQMQDLTVIGITGSYGKTSTKHYLYRILCERYNVLMTPGSFNTPMGVIRTIREQMKPYHNIFICEMGAK
;
A
#
# COMPACT_ATOMS: atom_id res chain seq x y z
N MET A 1 -3.62 -35.11 -28.66
CA MET A 1 -4.77 -34.25 -28.25
C MET A 1 -4.92 -34.05 -26.72
N VAL A 2 -4.14 -34.71 -25.88
CA VAL A 2 -4.19 -34.65 -24.41
C VAL A 2 -3.34 -33.49 -23.83
N LEU A 3 -2.21 -33.16 -24.49
CA LEU A 3 -1.29 -32.12 -24.01
C LEU A 3 -1.84 -30.68 -24.09
N VAL A 4 -2.70 -30.38 -25.04
CA VAL A 4 -3.27 -29.03 -25.22
C VAL A 4 -4.35 -28.71 -24.17
N LYS A 5 -5.02 -29.72 -23.60
CA LYS A 5 -5.97 -29.54 -22.48
C LYS A 5 -5.29 -29.22 -21.16
N SER A 6 -4.06 -29.71 -20.95
CA SER A 6 -3.30 -29.50 -19.72
C SER A 6 -2.79 -28.06 -19.60
N VAL A 7 -2.42 -27.42 -20.73
CA VAL A 7 -1.94 -26.04 -20.73
C VAL A 7 -3.05 -25.02 -20.49
N LYS A 8 -4.29 -25.29 -20.91
CA LYS A 8 -5.46 -24.44 -20.61
C LYS A 8 -5.88 -24.50 -19.14
N GLY A 9 -5.54 -25.57 -18.41
CA GLY A 9 -5.81 -25.70 -16.98
C GLY A 9 -4.82 -24.92 -16.11
N LEU A 10 -3.67 -24.52 -16.65
CA LEU A 10 -2.63 -23.72 -15.97
C LEU A 10 -2.84 -22.20 -16.08
N GLN A 11 -3.89 -21.72 -16.74
CA GLN A 11 -4.41 -20.38 -16.50
C GLN A 11 -5.07 -20.35 -15.13
N THR A 12 -4.24 -20.53 -14.11
CA THR A 12 -4.60 -20.36 -12.73
C THR A 12 -5.24 -18.99 -12.56
N LYS A 13 -6.47 -19.00 -12.13
CA LYS A 13 -7.20 -17.83 -11.65
C LYS A 13 -6.28 -17.06 -10.70
N TYR A 14 -5.63 -16.01 -11.18
CA TYR A 14 -4.96 -15.07 -10.30
C TYR A 14 -6.03 -14.54 -9.36
N LYS A 15 -5.91 -14.89 -8.10
CA LYS A 15 -6.90 -14.59 -7.05
C LYS A 15 -7.11 -13.08 -6.87
N LYS A 16 -6.19 -12.27 -7.39
CA LYS A 16 -6.28 -10.79 -7.45
C LYS A 16 -5.57 -10.28 -8.71
N THR A 17 -6.24 -9.44 -9.46
CA THR A 17 -5.61 -8.67 -10.54
C THR A 17 -4.52 -7.76 -9.98
N LEU A 18 -3.43 -7.58 -10.73
CA LEU A 18 -2.36 -6.65 -10.37
C LEU A 18 -2.95 -5.21 -10.40
N VAL A 19 -3.08 -4.61 -9.23
CA VAL A 19 -3.55 -3.23 -9.09
C VAL A 19 -2.35 -2.35 -8.78
N PHE A 20 -2.04 -1.44 -9.70
CA PHE A 20 -1.01 -0.42 -9.45
C PHE A 20 -1.49 0.55 -8.37
N THR A 21 -0.91 0.45 -7.19
CA THR A 21 -1.17 1.42 -6.12
C THR A 21 -0.52 2.76 -6.45
N LYS A 22 -1.08 3.87 -5.95
CA LYS A 22 -0.50 5.23 -6.11
C LYS A 22 0.99 5.29 -5.70
N ARG A 23 1.41 4.44 -4.74
CA ARG A 23 2.82 4.30 -4.34
C ARG A 23 3.65 3.63 -5.43
N ALA A 24 3.19 2.49 -5.94
CA ALA A 24 3.87 1.75 -7.00
C ALA A 24 4.02 2.61 -8.26
N THR A 25 2.97 3.35 -8.64
CA THR A 25 3.01 4.26 -9.78
C THR A 25 4.07 5.36 -9.62
N ARG A 26 4.14 5.99 -8.43
CA ARG A 26 5.16 7.02 -8.15
C ARG A 26 6.58 6.47 -8.19
N LEU A 27 6.82 5.31 -7.59
CA LEU A 27 8.12 4.64 -7.64
C LEU A 27 8.51 4.27 -9.08
N TYR A 28 7.56 3.77 -9.86
CA TYR A 28 7.77 3.40 -11.25
C TYR A 28 8.13 4.62 -12.11
N ILE A 29 7.40 5.72 -11.96
CA ILE A 29 7.70 6.98 -12.67
C ILE A 29 9.07 7.53 -12.26
N ALA A 30 9.41 7.54 -10.97
CA ALA A 30 10.70 8.00 -10.48
C ALA A 30 11.85 7.12 -11.01
N ALA A 31 11.69 5.81 -11.04
CA ALA A 31 12.68 4.90 -11.60
C ALA A 31 12.86 5.08 -13.11
N LEU A 32 11.75 5.24 -13.85
CA LEU A 32 11.81 5.51 -15.30
C LEU A 32 12.46 6.84 -15.60
N SER A 33 12.11 7.93 -14.92
CA SER A 33 12.69 9.24 -15.16
C SER A 33 14.19 9.24 -14.88
N LEU A 34 14.63 8.58 -13.80
CA LEU A 34 16.05 8.46 -13.47
C LEU A 34 16.80 7.61 -14.50
N SER A 35 16.22 6.50 -14.96
CA SER A 35 16.84 5.65 -15.98
C SER A 35 16.95 6.34 -17.33
N LEU A 36 15.95 7.12 -17.76
CA LEU A 36 15.95 7.91 -18.98
C LEU A 36 17.00 9.04 -18.92
N LEU A 37 17.12 9.70 -17.77
CA LEU A 37 18.13 10.76 -17.57
C LEU A 37 19.54 10.19 -17.70
N VAL A 38 19.82 9.05 -17.06
CA VAL A 38 21.13 8.39 -17.15
C VAL A 38 21.39 7.85 -18.56
N ALA A 39 20.39 7.27 -19.23
CA ALA A 39 20.51 6.82 -20.59
C ALA A 39 20.81 7.98 -21.56
N GLY A 40 20.15 9.13 -21.39
CA GLY A 40 20.39 10.33 -22.16
C GLY A 40 21.80 10.90 -21.96
N LEU A 41 22.28 10.96 -20.71
CA LEU A 41 23.65 11.36 -20.39
C LEU A 41 24.68 10.39 -20.98
N ALA A 42 24.47 9.08 -20.86
CA ALA A 42 25.35 8.07 -21.44
C ALA A 42 25.37 8.15 -22.96
N ALA A 43 24.24 8.34 -23.62
CA ALA A 43 24.18 8.53 -25.06
C ALA A 43 24.89 9.79 -25.52
N GLY A 44 24.79 10.90 -24.80
CA GLY A 44 25.54 12.16 -25.09
C GLY A 44 27.03 12.02 -24.93
N LEU A 45 27.52 11.20 -24.02
CA LEU A 45 28.95 10.96 -23.78
C LEU A 45 29.56 9.92 -24.72
N THR A 46 28.73 9.05 -25.36
CA THR A 46 29.21 7.91 -26.15
C THR A 46 29.02 8.08 -27.66
N THR A 47 28.95 9.31 -28.16
CA THR A 47 28.68 9.62 -29.58
C THR A 47 29.63 8.96 -30.60
N LEU A 48 30.62 8.20 -30.21
CA LEU A 48 31.66 7.81 -31.19
C LEU A 48 32.08 6.34 -31.30
N SER A 49 31.82 5.40 -30.43
CA SER A 49 32.20 4.00 -30.77
C SER A 49 31.72 2.84 -29.88
N ASN A 50 31.04 3.09 -28.76
CA ASN A 50 30.78 2.05 -27.76
C ASN A 50 29.32 1.95 -27.30
N GLY A 51 28.34 2.19 -28.17
CA GLY A 51 26.90 2.16 -27.81
C GLY A 51 26.44 0.83 -27.15
N SER A 52 26.99 -0.30 -27.57
CA SER A 52 26.67 -1.61 -26.98
C SER A 52 27.17 -1.74 -25.54
N ARG A 53 28.36 -1.20 -25.25
CA ARG A 53 28.93 -1.22 -23.88
C ARG A 53 28.16 -0.31 -22.92
N ALA A 54 27.70 0.85 -23.42
CA ALA A 54 26.86 1.76 -22.64
C ALA A 54 25.51 1.12 -22.28
N LEU A 55 24.87 0.41 -23.21
CA LEU A 55 23.62 -0.30 -22.94
C LEU A 55 23.81 -1.42 -21.90
N LEU A 56 24.88 -2.18 -21.97
CA LEU A 56 25.22 -3.19 -20.97
C LEU A 56 25.44 -2.57 -19.59
N ALA A 57 26.18 -1.46 -19.51
CA ALA A 57 26.41 -0.76 -18.26
C ALA A 57 25.10 -0.25 -17.63
N ILE A 58 24.18 0.31 -18.43
CA ILE A 58 22.84 0.74 -17.98
C ILE A 58 22.03 -0.45 -17.47
N ALA A 59 22.04 -1.59 -18.15
CA ALA A 59 21.34 -2.78 -17.72
C ALA A 59 21.85 -3.33 -16.37
N ILE A 60 23.18 -3.34 -16.18
CA ILE A 60 23.82 -3.75 -14.91
C ILE A 60 23.50 -2.78 -13.78
N LEU A 61 23.40 -1.47 -14.06
CA LEU A 61 23.14 -0.43 -13.06
C LEU A 61 21.64 -0.24 -12.76
N ALA A 62 20.73 -0.80 -13.55
CA ALA A 62 19.27 -0.65 -13.37
C ALA A 62 18.78 -0.97 -11.95
N PRO A 63 19.20 -2.07 -11.26
CA PRO A 63 18.75 -2.35 -9.90
C PRO A 63 19.23 -1.30 -8.89
N TYR A 64 20.40 -0.70 -9.10
CA TYR A 64 20.91 0.37 -8.25
C TYR A 64 20.12 1.66 -8.41
N PHE A 65 19.65 1.99 -9.63
CA PHE A 65 18.75 3.13 -9.87
C PHE A 65 17.39 2.94 -9.18
N MET A 66 16.85 1.72 -9.18
CA MET A 66 15.62 1.41 -8.46
C MET A 66 15.80 1.63 -6.95
N MET A 67 16.93 1.19 -6.41
CA MET A 67 17.28 1.37 -5.00
C MET A 67 17.45 2.84 -4.64
N ALA A 68 18.17 3.62 -5.47
CA ALA A 68 18.35 5.06 -5.29
C ALA A 68 17.00 5.80 -5.36
N ALA A 69 16.15 5.49 -6.34
CA ALA A 69 14.80 6.06 -6.45
C ALA A 69 13.95 5.79 -5.20
N ASN A 70 14.04 4.59 -4.64
CA ASN A 70 13.34 4.24 -3.40
C ASN A 70 13.84 5.09 -2.21
N ILE A 71 15.15 5.27 -2.08
CA ILE A 71 15.75 6.11 -1.01
C ILE A 71 15.31 7.57 -1.15
N ILE A 72 15.34 8.12 -2.37
CA ILE A 72 14.92 9.50 -2.66
C ILE A 72 13.42 9.70 -2.37
N MET A 73 12.59 8.68 -2.64
CA MET A 73 11.15 8.76 -2.41
C MET A 73 10.72 8.56 -0.95
N GLN A 74 11.56 7.95 -0.09
CA GLN A 74 11.26 7.73 1.33
C GLN A 74 10.83 8.99 2.08
N PRO A 75 11.50 10.14 1.99
CA PRO A 75 11.10 11.35 2.72
C PRO A 75 9.75 11.89 2.26
N VAL A 76 9.44 11.77 0.96
CA VAL A 76 8.13 12.16 0.40
C VAL A 76 7.03 11.27 0.96
N GLU A 77 7.23 9.96 0.98
CA GLU A 77 6.28 9.02 1.54
C GLU A 77 6.07 9.23 3.04
N LYS A 78 7.14 9.48 3.80
CA LYS A 78 7.03 9.79 5.23
C LYS A 78 6.20 11.06 5.47
N ARG A 79 6.37 12.11 4.66
CA ARG A 79 5.56 13.34 4.75
C ARG A 79 4.09 13.07 4.46
N ILE A 80 3.79 12.31 3.40
CA ILE A 80 2.41 11.96 3.04
C ILE A 80 1.76 11.12 4.15
N ASN A 81 2.47 10.12 4.67
CA ASN A 81 1.96 9.26 5.74
C ASN A 81 1.72 10.06 7.03
N ARG A 82 2.62 11.01 7.35
CA ARG A 82 2.46 11.91 8.50
C ARG A 82 1.23 12.80 8.34
N LYS A 83 1.03 13.39 7.17
CA LYS A 83 -0.18 14.17 6.88
C LYS A 83 -1.45 13.34 7.12
N TYR A 84 -1.49 12.11 6.63
CA TYR A 84 -2.65 11.24 6.83
C TYR A 84 -2.85 10.86 8.30
N TYR A 85 -1.77 10.67 9.04
CA TYR A 85 -1.83 10.43 10.48
C TYR A 85 -2.39 11.66 11.22
N ASP A 86 -1.90 12.85 10.89
CA ASP A 86 -2.35 14.10 11.53
C ASP A 86 -3.83 14.39 11.23
N GLU A 87 -4.29 14.16 10.00
CA GLU A 87 -5.70 14.26 9.63
C GLU A 87 -6.57 13.27 10.43
N ALA A 88 -6.16 12.00 10.54
CA ALA A 88 -6.90 11.01 11.33
C ALA A 88 -6.93 11.37 12.81
N LYS A 89 -5.81 11.87 13.36
CA LYS A 89 -5.73 12.35 14.75
C LYS A 89 -6.68 13.51 14.99
N GLN A 90 -6.76 14.46 14.05
CA GLN A 90 -7.68 15.59 14.15
C GLN A 90 -9.15 15.14 14.16
N ILE A 91 -9.53 14.18 13.30
CA ILE A 91 -10.88 13.61 13.28
C ILE A 91 -11.20 12.97 14.64
N LEU A 92 -10.29 12.15 15.19
CA LEU A 92 -10.50 11.50 16.47
C LEU A 92 -10.56 12.49 17.64
N SER A 93 -9.77 13.57 17.62
CA SER A 93 -9.78 14.57 18.68
C SER A 93 -11.09 15.37 18.75
N GLN A 94 -11.87 15.40 17.70
CA GLN A 94 -13.19 16.04 17.67
C GLN A 94 -14.30 15.12 18.21
N MET A 95 -14.01 13.86 18.48
CA MET A 95 -14.97 12.84 18.93
C MET A 95 -14.74 12.50 20.41
N GLN A 96 -15.33 13.28 21.32
CA GLN A 96 -15.08 13.13 22.77
C GLN A 96 -15.64 11.82 23.37
N ASP A 97 -16.73 11.28 22.81
CA ASP A 97 -17.42 10.10 23.32
C ASP A 97 -17.10 8.83 22.51
N LEU A 98 -16.04 8.84 21.67
CA LEU A 98 -15.68 7.69 20.87
C LEU A 98 -14.91 6.64 21.72
N THR A 99 -15.47 5.44 21.84
CA THR A 99 -14.77 4.28 22.39
C THR A 99 -14.03 3.52 21.28
N VAL A 100 -12.71 3.36 21.43
CA VAL A 100 -11.90 2.61 20.47
C VAL A 100 -11.57 1.23 21.02
N ILE A 101 -11.95 0.17 20.27
CA ILE A 101 -11.70 -1.23 20.63
C ILE A 101 -10.68 -1.80 19.65
N GLY A 102 -9.47 -2.12 20.16
CA GLY A 102 -8.42 -2.76 19.37
C GLY A 102 -8.44 -4.28 19.52
N ILE A 103 -8.47 -5.02 18.41
CA ILE A 103 -8.42 -6.47 18.39
C ILE A 103 -7.08 -6.93 17.87
N THR A 104 -6.30 -7.61 18.73
CA THR A 104 -5.01 -8.21 18.37
C THR A 104 -5.01 -9.71 18.60
N GLY A 105 -4.07 -10.44 18.01
CA GLY A 105 -3.92 -11.88 18.17
C GLY A 105 -3.40 -12.55 16.89
N SER A 106 -2.98 -13.80 16.98
CA SER A 106 -2.50 -14.58 15.83
C SER A 106 -3.65 -15.10 14.97
N TYR A 107 -4.70 -15.63 15.60
CA TYR A 107 -5.87 -16.21 14.92
C TYR A 107 -7.17 -15.56 15.40
N GLY A 108 -8.22 -15.70 14.60
CA GLY A 108 -9.58 -15.33 14.97
C GLY A 108 -9.88 -13.82 14.99
N LYS A 109 -8.91 -12.92 14.78
CA LYS A 109 -9.11 -11.44 14.83
C LYS A 109 -10.29 -10.97 14.01
N THR A 110 -10.34 -11.36 12.74
CA THR A 110 -11.39 -10.93 11.80
C THR A 110 -12.75 -11.49 12.21
N SER A 111 -12.83 -12.75 12.65
CA SER A 111 -14.08 -13.35 13.14
C SER A 111 -14.57 -12.64 14.40
N THR A 112 -13.70 -12.44 15.39
CA THR A 112 -14.02 -11.70 16.62
C THR A 112 -14.51 -10.29 16.33
N LYS A 113 -13.87 -9.59 15.38
CA LYS A 113 -14.29 -8.26 14.92
C LYS A 113 -15.72 -8.27 14.41
N HIS A 114 -16.08 -9.25 13.57
CA HIS A 114 -17.42 -9.34 13.01
C HIS A 114 -18.48 -9.71 14.06
N TYR A 115 -18.17 -10.62 15.00
CA TYR A 115 -19.07 -10.95 16.09
C TYR A 115 -19.32 -9.75 16.99
N LEU A 116 -18.24 -9.07 17.40
CA LEU A 116 -18.34 -7.90 18.26
C LEU A 116 -19.11 -6.75 17.57
N TYR A 117 -18.86 -6.53 16.29
CA TYR A 117 -19.60 -5.57 15.49
C TYR A 117 -21.10 -5.86 15.51
N ARG A 118 -21.50 -7.12 15.24
CA ARG A 118 -22.92 -7.51 15.24
C ARG A 118 -23.59 -7.28 16.59
N ILE A 119 -22.94 -7.65 17.68
CA ILE A 119 -23.47 -7.47 19.04
C ILE A 119 -23.63 -5.99 19.37
N LEU A 120 -22.63 -5.18 19.08
CA LEU A 120 -22.62 -3.76 19.46
C LEU A 120 -23.53 -2.89 18.57
N CYS A 121 -23.75 -3.26 17.33
CA CYS A 121 -24.63 -2.53 16.41
C CYS A 121 -26.11 -2.53 16.85
N GLU A 122 -26.53 -3.44 17.73
CA GLU A 122 -27.90 -3.45 18.27
C GLU A 122 -28.21 -2.20 19.10
N ARG A 123 -27.18 -1.56 19.68
CA ARG A 123 -27.36 -0.42 20.60
C ARG A 123 -26.52 0.82 20.26
N TYR A 124 -25.46 0.69 19.48
CA TYR A 124 -24.48 1.73 19.22
C TYR A 124 -24.24 1.92 17.73
N ASN A 125 -23.83 3.12 17.35
CA ASN A 125 -23.34 3.38 16.00
C ASN A 125 -21.87 2.96 15.92
N VAL A 126 -21.62 1.80 15.34
CA VAL A 126 -20.31 1.14 15.31
C VAL A 126 -19.67 1.27 13.94
N LEU A 127 -18.41 1.69 13.90
CA LEU A 127 -17.55 1.57 12.73
C LEU A 127 -16.54 0.44 12.98
N MET A 128 -16.25 -0.38 11.98
CA MET A 128 -15.17 -1.36 12.04
C MET A 128 -14.22 -1.23 10.84
N THR A 129 -12.96 -1.60 11.01
CA THR A 129 -12.02 -1.68 9.88
C THR A 129 -12.48 -2.70 8.83
N PRO A 130 -12.59 -2.32 7.53
CA PRO A 130 -13.09 -3.20 6.49
C PRO A 130 -12.13 -4.36 6.20
N GLY A 131 -12.67 -5.52 5.88
CA GLY A 131 -11.91 -6.72 5.54
C GLY A 131 -10.84 -7.06 6.59
N SER A 132 -9.61 -7.27 6.15
CA SER A 132 -8.44 -7.56 6.97
C SER A 132 -7.48 -6.35 7.09
N PHE A 133 -8.00 -5.14 7.15
CA PHE A 133 -7.19 -3.93 7.34
C PHE A 133 -6.64 -3.89 8.78
N ASN A 134 -5.45 -4.44 8.95
CA ASN A 134 -4.76 -4.58 10.24
C ASN A 134 -3.44 -3.80 10.31
N THR A 135 -3.13 -3.01 9.29
CA THR A 135 -1.94 -2.13 9.26
C THR A 135 -2.29 -0.73 9.76
N PRO A 136 -1.33 0.03 10.33
CA PRO A 136 -1.57 1.40 10.76
C PRO A 136 -2.20 2.27 9.66
N MET A 137 -1.72 2.15 8.42
CA MET A 137 -2.26 2.90 7.30
C MET A 137 -3.67 2.46 6.89
N GLY A 138 -4.02 1.18 7.08
CA GLY A 138 -5.37 0.67 6.87
C GLY A 138 -6.37 1.26 7.88
N VAL A 139 -5.97 1.34 9.15
CA VAL A 139 -6.76 1.98 10.22
C VAL A 139 -6.93 3.48 9.96
N ILE A 140 -5.84 4.19 9.66
CA ILE A 140 -5.85 5.62 9.32
C ILE A 140 -6.78 5.90 8.13
N ARG A 141 -6.72 5.07 7.11
CA ARG A 141 -7.58 5.17 5.94
C ARG A 141 -9.05 5.00 6.31
N THR A 142 -9.38 4.01 7.15
CA THR A 142 -10.76 3.79 7.61
C THR A 142 -11.28 5.01 8.37
N ILE A 143 -10.49 5.58 9.26
CA ILE A 143 -10.85 6.79 10.01
C ILE A 143 -11.12 7.95 9.05
N ARG A 144 -10.23 8.22 8.10
CA ARG A 144 -10.38 9.34 7.17
C ARG A 144 -11.54 9.20 6.19
N GLU A 145 -11.80 7.98 5.70
CA GLU A 145 -12.80 7.74 4.64
C GLU A 145 -14.19 7.41 5.19
N GLN A 146 -14.29 6.80 6.37
CA GLN A 146 -15.53 6.22 6.86
C GLN A 146 -16.00 6.73 8.23
N MET A 147 -15.10 7.34 9.03
CA MET A 147 -15.49 7.87 10.33
C MET A 147 -16.46 9.05 10.16
N LYS A 148 -17.53 9.03 10.96
CA LYS A 148 -18.55 10.08 10.99
C LYS A 148 -18.81 10.50 12.44
N PRO A 149 -19.24 11.74 12.68
CA PRO A 149 -19.46 12.27 14.04
C PRO A 149 -20.47 11.49 14.89
N TYR A 150 -21.35 10.73 14.26
CA TYR A 150 -22.37 9.93 14.97
C TYR A 150 -21.86 8.55 15.44
N HIS A 151 -20.64 8.15 15.07
CA HIS A 151 -20.09 6.88 15.55
C HIS A 151 -19.69 7.00 17.03
N ASN A 152 -20.14 6.02 17.83
CA ASN A 152 -19.83 5.94 19.27
C ASN A 152 -18.70 4.93 19.54
N ILE A 153 -18.57 3.91 18.67
CA ILE A 153 -17.60 2.84 18.84
C ILE A 153 -16.82 2.63 17.54
N PHE A 154 -15.50 2.52 17.65
CA PHE A 154 -14.64 2.14 16.55
C PHE A 154 -13.88 0.84 16.86
N ILE A 155 -14.14 -0.22 16.07
CA ILE A 155 -13.46 -1.50 16.22
C ILE A 155 -12.35 -1.58 15.18
N CYS A 156 -11.11 -1.64 15.62
CA CYS A 156 -9.95 -1.75 14.73
C CYS A 156 -9.24 -3.10 14.92
N GLU A 157 -8.99 -3.79 13.80
CA GLU A 157 -8.13 -4.96 13.77
C GLU A 157 -6.67 -4.49 13.72
N MET A 158 -5.83 -4.98 14.64
CA MET A 158 -4.42 -4.64 14.70
C MET A 158 -3.55 -5.84 14.35
N GLY A 159 -2.54 -5.61 13.50
CA GLY A 159 -1.52 -6.61 13.21
C GLY A 159 -0.62 -6.80 14.43
N ALA A 160 -0.39 -8.04 14.84
CA ALA A 160 0.70 -8.35 15.75
C ALA A 160 2.04 -8.08 15.03
N LYS A 161 2.94 -7.34 15.67
CA LYS A 161 4.34 -7.23 15.26
C LYS A 161 5.15 -8.30 15.95
#